data_05111c020d59ee48eaac6aec59d6bbe8
#
_entry.id   05111c020d59ee48eaac6aec59d6bbe8
#
_cell.length_a   1.000
_cell.length_b   1.000
_cell.length_c   1.000
_cell.angle_alpha   90.00
_cell.angle_beta   90.00
_cell.angle_gamma   90.00
#
_symmetry.space_group_name_H-M   'P 1'
#
loop_
_entity.id
_entity.type
_entity.pdbx_description
1 polymer ?
#
loop_
_entity_poly.entity_id
_entity_poly.type
_entity_poly.pdbx_seq_one_letter_code
_entity_poly.pdbx_strand_id
1 'polypeptide(L)'
;MFKASVTYDKAALTGLMKYSILGSPSKLIAYIFITAFTGVLFLASIGSDVFVAFLIMFIIVVAVDAMVVLGYFVKPKIKLKNFTDDNIVINNFIFTNESILVSSKSKTRTGSSTIKYEWIIKACESKNAFYLFVNKQGGLIITKSEITDGNADQLRAFLCSKIPAQKNKLKKVKNK
;
A
#
# COMPACT_ATOMS: atom_id res chain seq x y z
N MET A 1 -24.65 -3.67 -8.96
CA MET A 1 -24.19 -2.40 -8.43
C MET A 1 -23.79 -2.68 -6.99
N PHE A 2 -22.62 -2.22 -6.52
CA PHE A 2 -22.19 -2.44 -5.14
C PHE A 2 -22.06 -1.11 -4.43
N LYS A 3 -22.32 -1.06 -3.12
CA LYS A 3 -22.17 0.13 -2.31
C LYS A 3 -21.39 -0.20 -1.04
N ALA A 4 -20.59 0.74 -0.57
CA ALA A 4 -19.90 0.66 0.70
C ALA A 4 -19.85 2.05 1.34
N SER A 5 -19.99 2.11 2.67
CA SER A 5 -19.86 3.34 3.45
C SER A 5 -18.73 3.14 4.46
N VAL A 6 -17.55 3.65 4.16
CA VAL A 6 -16.32 3.31 4.88
C VAL A 6 -15.81 4.50 5.69
N THR A 7 -15.56 4.27 6.96
CA THR A 7 -14.95 5.25 7.85
C THR A 7 -13.43 5.15 7.77
N TYR A 8 -12.79 6.22 7.31
CA TYR A 8 -11.32 6.33 7.29
C TYR A 8 -10.82 6.81 8.65
N ASP A 9 -10.68 5.86 9.55
CA ASP A 9 -10.06 6.05 10.85
C ASP A 9 -8.55 5.75 10.82
N LYS A 10 -7.91 5.86 11.96
CA LYS A 10 -6.48 5.56 12.13
C LYS A 10 -6.14 4.11 11.76
N ALA A 11 -7.03 3.16 12.04
CA ALA A 11 -6.81 1.74 11.76
C ALA A 11 -6.87 1.46 10.26
N ALA A 12 -7.86 2.01 9.55
CA ALA A 12 -8.00 1.91 8.10
C ALA A 12 -6.77 2.51 7.38
N LEU A 13 -6.33 3.70 7.80
CA LEU A 13 -5.15 4.36 7.23
C LEU A 13 -3.85 3.59 7.50
N THR A 14 -3.71 2.98 8.69
CA THR A 14 -2.56 2.11 8.99
C THR A 14 -2.52 0.92 8.04
N GLY A 15 -3.66 0.32 7.76
CA GLY A 15 -3.79 -0.76 6.78
C GLY A 15 -3.36 -0.31 5.38
N LEU A 16 -3.87 0.82 4.89
CA LEU A 16 -3.49 1.37 3.58
C LEU A 16 -1.98 1.62 3.48
N MET A 17 -1.39 2.26 4.50
CA MET A 17 0.04 2.53 4.53
C MET A 17 0.88 1.25 4.49
N LYS A 18 0.49 0.23 5.26
CA LYS A 18 1.15 -1.08 5.24
C LYS A 18 1.17 -1.68 3.83
N TYR A 19 0.05 -1.65 3.11
CA TYR A 19 -0.04 -2.21 1.76
C TYR A 19 0.59 -1.33 0.69
N SER A 20 0.66 -0.01 0.87
CA SER A 20 1.38 0.90 -0.02
C SER A 20 2.88 0.70 0.08
N ILE A 21 3.39 0.58 1.29
CA ILE A 21 4.82 0.44 1.61
C ILE A 21 5.32 -0.97 1.24
N LEU A 22 4.63 -2.02 1.71
CA LEU A 22 4.98 -3.42 1.43
C LEU A 22 4.60 -3.87 0.01
N GLY A 23 4.10 -2.96 -0.80
CA GLY A 23 3.62 -3.26 -2.15
C GLY A 23 4.69 -3.67 -3.15
N SER A 24 5.96 -3.70 -2.77
CA SER A 24 7.03 -4.24 -3.59
C SER A 24 8.03 -5.01 -2.72
N PRO A 25 7.69 -6.25 -2.30
CA PRO A 25 8.63 -7.10 -1.57
C PRO A 25 9.94 -7.32 -2.35
N SER A 26 9.89 -7.26 -3.68
CA SER A 26 11.07 -7.34 -4.54
C SER A 26 12.12 -6.28 -4.25
N LYS A 27 11.70 -5.05 -3.91
CA LYS A 27 12.65 -3.98 -3.56
C LYS A 27 13.34 -4.26 -2.23
N LEU A 28 12.61 -4.69 -1.20
CA LEU A 28 13.20 -5.05 0.08
C LEU A 28 14.18 -6.23 -0.07
N ILE A 29 13.80 -7.24 -0.85
CA ILE A 29 14.68 -8.37 -1.16
C ILE A 29 15.94 -7.88 -1.88
N ALA A 30 15.81 -6.98 -2.88
CA ALA A 30 16.96 -6.44 -3.58
C ALA A 30 17.94 -5.70 -2.65
N TYR A 31 17.43 -4.90 -1.70
CA TYR A 31 18.30 -4.26 -0.70
C TYR A 31 19.03 -5.28 0.17
N ILE A 32 18.34 -6.30 0.66
CA ILE A 32 18.98 -7.37 1.45
C ILE A 32 20.09 -8.05 0.66
N PHE A 33 19.85 -8.35 -0.62
CA PHE A 33 20.87 -8.96 -1.47
C PHE A 33 22.08 -8.06 -1.70
N ILE A 34 21.87 -6.77 -1.96
CA ILE A 34 22.95 -5.78 -2.14
C ILE A 34 23.81 -5.70 -0.88
N THR A 35 23.17 -5.60 0.30
CA THR A 35 23.90 -5.54 1.58
C THR A 35 24.67 -6.83 1.85
N ALA A 36 24.07 -7.99 1.62
CA ALA A 36 24.75 -9.27 1.79
C ALA A 36 25.97 -9.39 0.83
N PHE A 37 25.79 -9.03 -0.43
CA PHE A 37 26.85 -9.08 -1.43
C PHE A 37 28.02 -8.14 -1.09
N THR A 38 27.73 -6.89 -0.71
CA THR A 38 28.77 -5.93 -0.29
C THR A 38 29.47 -6.37 0.99
N GLY A 39 28.74 -7.03 1.92
CA GLY A 39 29.32 -7.63 3.12
C GLY A 39 30.31 -8.75 2.79
N VAL A 40 30.00 -9.62 1.84
CA VAL A 40 30.93 -10.66 1.38
C VAL A 40 32.18 -10.06 0.75
N LEU A 41 32.06 -9.06 -0.11
CA LEU A 41 33.21 -8.37 -0.72
C LEU A 41 34.09 -7.68 0.34
N PHE A 42 33.46 -7.05 1.34
CA PHE A 42 34.19 -6.46 2.48
C PHE A 42 35.00 -7.51 3.23
N LEU A 43 34.39 -8.65 3.59
CA LEU A 43 35.06 -9.73 4.29
C LEU A 43 36.23 -10.31 3.45
N ALA A 44 36.03 -10.47 2.15
CA ALA A 44 37.06 -10.98 1.25
C ALA A 44 38.24 -10.01 1.04
N SER A 45 38.04 -8.72 1.32
CA SER A 45 39.09 -7.69 1.16
C SER A 45 40.00 -7.58 2.39
N ILE A 46 39.71 -8.29 3.49
CA ILE A 46 40.53 -8.22 4.71
C ILE A 46 41.95 -8.69 4.41
N GLY A 47 42.94 -7.84 4.75
CA GLY A 47 44.35 -8.08 4.49
C GLY A 47 44.85 -7.68 3.10
N SER A 48 44.00 -7.07 2.27
CA SER A 48 44.38 -6.53 0.96
C SER A 48 44.54 -5.01 0.97
N ASP A 49 45.25 -4.44 -0.01
CA ASP A 49 45.42 -2.98 -0.16
C ASP A 49 44.11 -2.25 -0.44
N VAL A 50 43.09 -2.96 -0.90
CA VAL A 50 41.74 -2.40 -1.19
C VAL A 50 40.77 -2.45 -0.04
N PHE A 51 41.17 -2.97 1.14
CA PHE A 51 40.32 -3.13 2.31
C PHE A 51 39.59 -1.84 2.71
N VAL A 52 40.32 -0.71 2.75
CA VAL A 52 39.74 0.58 3.15
C VAL A 52 38.64 1.02 2.19
N ALA A 53 38.81 0.81 0.88
CA ALA A 53 37.81 1.15 -0.11
C ALA A 53 36.53 0.32 0.05
N PHE A 54 36.65 -0.99 0.29
CA PHE A 54 35.49 -1.86 0.55
C PHE A 54 34.83 -1.56 1.88
N LEU A 55 35.58 -1.17 2.91
CA LEU A 55 35.03 -0.73 4.19
C LEU A 55 34.15 0.51 4.02
N ILE A 56 34.63 1.54 3.32
CA ILE A 56 33.88 2.78 3.05
C ILE A 56 32.60 2.44 2.26
N MET A 57 32.71 1.63 1.22
CA MET A 57 31.58 1.22 0.39
C MET A 57 30.51 0.49 1.25
N PHE A 58 30.92 -0.44 2.10
CA PHE A 58 30.02 -1.18 2.98
C PHE A 58 29.30 -0.26 3.97
N ILE A 59 30.00 0.71 4.59
CA ILE A 59 29.40 1.71 5.49
C ILE A 59 28.34 2.54 4.76
N ILE A 60 28.62 2.98 3.52
CA ILE A 60 27.66 3.75 2.72
C ILE A 60 26.39 2.93 2.44
N VAL A 61 26.54 1.66 2.04
CA VAL A 61 25.39 0.79 1.76
C VAL A 61 24.54 0.59 3.03
N VAL A 62 25.15 0.30 4.17
CA VAL A 62 24.45 0.15 5.44
C VAL A 62 23.72 1.44 5.84
N ALA A 63 24.34 2.61 5.65
CA ALA A 63 23.73 3.90 5.94
C ALA A 63 22.50 4.17 5.05
N VAL A 64 22.58 3.85 3.75
CA VAL A 64 21.45 3.98 2.83
C VAL A 64 20.31 3.04 3.23
N ASP A 65 20.62 1.78 3.58
CA ASP A 65 19.61 0.83 4.03
C ASP A 65 18.94 1.27 5.33
N ALA A 66 19.71 1.80 6.28
CA ALA A 66 19.16 2.38 7.50
C ALA A 66 18.20 3.55 7.20
N MET A 67 18.54 4.45 6.27
CA MET A 67 17.65 5.54 5.85
C MET A 67 16.36 5.01 5.20
N VAL A 68 16.47 3.98 4.36
CA VAL A 68 15.31 3.34 3.72
C VAL A 68 14.41 2.72 4.80
N VAL A 69 14.96 1.94 5.73
CA VAL A 69 14.22 1.29 6.81
C VAL A 69 13.55 2.33 7.70
N LEU A 70 14.27 3.38 8.12
CA LEU A 70 13.71 4.49 8.90
C LEU A 70 12.57 5.18 8.14
N GLY A 71 12.75 5.45 6.86
CA GLY A 71 11.70 6.03 6.01
C GLY A 71 10.45 5.14 5.92
N TYR A 72 10.64 3.82 5.90
CA TYR A 72 9.54 2.86 5.87
C TYR A 72 8.75 2.81 7.18
N PHE A 73 9.42 2.78 8.32
CA PHE A 73 8.78 2.54 9.61
C PHE A 73 8.41 3.83 10.35
N VAL A 74 9.19 4.89 10.19
CA VAL A 74 9.03 6.13 10.97
C VAL A 74 8.02 7.10 10.31
N LYS A 75 8.08 7.30 8.99
CA LYS A 75 7.17 8.23 8.29
C LYS A 75 5.69 7.91 8.48
N PRO A 76 5.23 6.63 8.34
CA PRO A 76 3.85 6.29 8.61
C PRO A 76 3.44 6.56 10.06
N LYS A 77 4.33 6.24 11.02
CA LYS A 77 4.04 6.46 12.44
C LYS A 77 3.88 7.94 12.78
N ILE A 78 4.74 8.82 12.23
CA ILE A 78 4.66 10.27 12.43
C ILE A 78 3.34 10.80 11.85
N LYS A 79 2.98 10.39 10.63
CA LYS A 79 1.75 10.82 9.98
C LYS A 79 0.50 10.41 10.75
N LEU A 80 0.52 9.20 11.34
CA LEU A 80 -0.57 8.68 12.17
C LEU A 80 -0.58 9.26 13.60
N LYS A 81 0.55 9.76 14.11
CA LYS A 81 0.60 10.42 15.41
C LYS A 81 -0.22 11.72 15.44
N ASN A 82 -0.21 12.45 14.33
CA ASN A 82 -0.94 13.71 14.17
C ASN A 82 -2.40 13.50 13.68
N PHE A 83 -2.87 12.25 13.64
CA PHE A 83 -4.25 11.95 13.28
C PHE A 83 -5.16 12.22 14.49
N THR A 84 -6.09 13.15 14.32
CA THR A 84 -7.13 13.52 15.29
C THR A 84 -8.51 13.10 14.77
N ASP A 85 -9.52 13.12 15.62
CA ASP A 85 -10.89 12.78 15.22
C ASP A 85 -11.45 13.73 14.16
N ASP A 86 -10.91 14.94 14.04
CA ASP A 86 -11.27 15.90 12.99
C ASP A 86 -10.80 15.44 11.58
N ASN A 87 -9.85 14.51 11.54
CA ASN A 87 -9.36 13.91 10.30
C ASN A 87 -10.15 12.67 9.85
N ILE A 88 -11.18 12.28 10.62
CA ILE A 88 -12.05 11.16 10.21
C ILE A 88 -12.86 11.59 9.00
N VAL A 89 -12.82 10.75 7.96
CA VAL A 89 -13.54 10.94 6.70
C VAL A 89 -14.42 9.73 6.47
N ILE A 90 -15.69 9.97 6.22
CA ILE A 90 -16.62 8.93 5.77
C ILE A 90 -16.66 8.98 4.25
N ASN A 91 -16.33 7.87 3.62
CA ASN A 91 -16.36 7.72 2.18
C ASN A 91 -17.46 6.76 1.76
N ASN A 92 -18.41 7.25 0.99
CA ASN A 92 -19.43 6.44 0.36
C ASN A 92 -18.98 6.08 -1.05
N PHE A 93 -18.94 4.80 -1.34
CA PHE A 93 -18.55 4.24 -2.63
C PHE A 93 -19.75 3.66 -3.35
N ILE A 94 -19.85 3.95 -4.62
CA ILE A 94 -20.81 3.34 -5.54
C ILE A 94 -20.00 2.78 -6.71
N PHE A 95 -20.02 1.45 -6.85
CA PHE A 95 -19.33 0.74 -7.92
C PHE A 95 -20.28 0.55 -9.09
N THR A 96 -20.05 1.30 -10.16
CA THR A 96 -20.78 1.17 -11.42
C THR A 96 -20.00 0.27 -12.40
N ASN A 97 -20.56 0.03 -13.58
CA ASN A 97 -19.85 -0.75 -14.60
C ASN A 97 -18.62 -0.04 -15.17
N GLU A 98 -18.55 1.29 -15.11
CA GLU A 98 -17.49 2.09 -15.76
C GLU A 98 -16.53 2.73 -14.75
N SER A 99 -17.02 3.04 -13.56
CA SER A 99 -16.27 3.83 -12.58
C SER A 99 -16.71 3.55 -11.14
N ILE A 100 -15.91 4.07 -10.22
CA ILE A 100 -16.20 4.12 -8.78
C ILE A 100 -16.53 5.58 -8.47
N LEU A 101 -17.78 5.82 -8.07
CA LEU A 101 -18.18 7.13 -7.55
C LEU A 101 -17.85 7.17 -6.06
N VAL A 102 -17.14 8.20 -5.65
CA VAL A 102 -16.70 8.41 -4.27
C VAL A 102 -17.30 9.71 -3.76
N SER A 103 -18.06 9.65 -2.69
CA SER A 103 -18.53 10.83 -1.95
C SER A 103 -17.89 10.83 -0.57
N SER A 104 -17.08 11.83 -0.30
CA SER A 104 -16.32 11.98 0.94
C SER A 104 -16.92 13.07 1.81
N LYS A 105 -17.12 12.78 3.09
CA LYS A 105 -17.62 13.73 4.08
C LYS A 105 -16.73 13.70 5.32
N SER A 106 -16.23 14.87 5.70
CA SER A 106 -15.54 15.10 6.97
C SER A 106 -16.24 16.22 7.73
N LYS A 107 -15.80 16.54 8.95
CA LYS A 107 -16.34 17.67 9.72
C LYS A 107 -16.27 19.01 8.98
N THR A 108 -15.22 19.21 8.18
CA THR A 108 -14.92 20.51 7.56
C THR A 108 -15.11 20.55 6.06
N ARG A 109 -15.23 19.39 5.42
CA ARG A 109 -15.24 19.30 3.94
C ARG A 109 -16.16 18.18 3.46
N THR A 110 -16.81 18.46 2.35
CA THR A 110 -17.49 17.45 1.53
C THR A 110 -16.88 17.50 0.13
N GLY A 111 -16.79 16.35 -0.52
CA GLY A 111 -16.27 16.27 -1.88
C GLY A 111 -16.80 15.03 -2.58
N SER A 112 -16.81 15.09 -3.90
CA SER A 112 -17.13 13.94 -4.74
C SER A 112 -16.05 13.77 -5.81
N SER A 113 -15.79 12.52 -6.18
CA SER A 113 -14.87 12.20 -7.25
C SER A 113 -15.33 10.93 -7.99
N THR A 114 -14.97 10.84 -9.25
CA THR A 114 -15.21 9.66 -10.07
C THR A 114 -13.86 9.07 -10.46
N ILE A 115 -13.67 7.78 -10.16
CA ILE A 115 -12.42 7.07 -10.42
C ILE A 115 -12.70 5.96 -11.42
N LYS A 116 -12.08 6.03 -12.59
CA LYS A 116 -12.18 4.96 -13.60
C LYS A 116 -11.30 3.77 -13.18
N TYR A 117 -11.73 2.54 -13.50
CA TYR A 117 -10.97 1.33 -13.16
C TYR A 117 -9.59 1.28 -13.81
N GLU A 118 -9.42 1.89 -14.97
CA GLU A 118 -8.13 2.01 -15.68
C GLU A 118 -7.07 2.81 -14.89
N TRP A 119 -7.52 3.79 -14.05
CA TRP A 119 -6.64 4.60 -13.22
C TRP A 119 -6.12 3.85 -12.00
N ILE A 120 -6.69 2.68 -11.69
CA ILE A 120 -6.18 1.84 -10.61
C ILE A 120 -4.86 1.25 -11.06
N ILE A 121 -3.79 1.59 -10.35
CA ILE A 121 -2.43 1.09 -10.62
C ILE A 121 -2.14 -0.21 -9.90
N LYS A 122 -2.89 -0.50 -8.81
CA LYS A 122 -2.72 -1.70 -8.00
C LYS A 122 -3.96 -1.94 -7.15
N ALA A 123 -4.42 -3.17 -7.12
CA ALA A 123 -5.45 -3.64 -6.19
C ALA A 123 -4.88 -4.72 -5.28
N CYS A 124 -5.08 -4.57 -3.98
CA CYS A 124 -4.63 -5.54 -2.97
C CYS A 124 -5.76 -5.88 -2.02
N GLU A 125 -5.68 -7.03 -1.40
CA GLU A 125 -6.66 -7.50 -0.43
C GLU A 125 -5.99 -7.95 0.86
N SER A 126 -6.57 -7.54 2.00
CA SER A 126 -6.28 -8.06 3.33
C SER A 126 -7.42 -8.96 3.81
N LYS A 127 -7.28 -9.48 5.05
CA LYS A 127 -8.38 -10.18 5.71
C LYS A 127 -9.63 -9.31 5.81
N ASN A 128 -9.46 -8.01 6.10
CA ASN A 128 -10.57 -7.11 6.49
C ASN A 128 -10.92 -6.05 5.45
N ALA A 129 -10.07 -5.80 4.43
CA ALA A 129 -10.30 -4.71 3.49
C ALA A 129 -9.71 -4.97 2.09
N PHE A 130 -10.27 -4.27 1.10
CA PHE A 130 -9.67 -4.08 -0.21
C PHE A 130 -8.98 -2.72 -0.26
N TYR A 131 -7.83 -2.65 -0.94
CA TYR A 131 -7.05 -1.43 -1.14
C TYR A 131 -6.86 -1.24 -2.64
N LEU A 132 -7.43 -0.16 -3.18
CA LEU A 132 -7.33 0.18 -4.60
C LEU A 132 -6.46 1.44 -4.74
N PHE A 133 -5.23 1.29 -5.20
CA PHE A 133 -4.28 2.38 -5.34
C PHE A 133 -4.46 3.09 -6.67
N VAL A 134 -4.69 4.40 -6.64
CA VAL A 134 -4.78 5.27 -7.81
C VAL A 134 -3.44 5.95 -8.08
N ASN A 135 -2.61 6.09 -7.07
CA ASN A 135 -1.24 6.56 -7.17
C ASN A 135 -0.33 5.85 -6.15
N LYS A 136 0.98 6.17 -6.15
CA LYS A 136 1.95 5.51 -5.26
C LYS A 136 1.72 5.80 -3.76
N GLN A 137 1.00 6.89 -3.45
CA GLN A 137 0.85 7.40 -2.07
C GLN A 137 -0.58 7.32 -1.55
N GLY A 138 -1.57 7.19 -2.42
CA GLY A 138 -2.99 7.22 -2.07
C GLY A 138 -3.80 6.15 -2.77
N GLY A 139 -4.89 5.78 -2.13
CA GLY A 139 -5.81 4.78 -2.65
C GLY A 139 -7.12 4.77 -1.87
N LEU A 140 -8.07 4.00 -2.37
CA LEU A 140 -9.35 3.74 -1.74
C LEU A 140 -9.21 2.56 -0.78
N ILE A 141 -9.82 2.68 0.39
CA ILE A 141 -9.96 1.61 1.37
C ILE A 141 -11.42 1.19 1.37
N ILE A 142 -11.71 -0.07 1.15
CA ILE A 142 -13.05 -0.63 1.23
C ILE A 142 -13.04 -1.72 2.29
N THR A 143 -13.51 -1.39 3.49
CA THR A 143 -13.64 -2.33 4.60
C THR A 143 -14.74 -3.33 4.28
N LYS A 144 -14.46 -4.62 4.40
CA LYS A 144 -15.38 -5.69 3.98
C LYS A 144 -16.67 -5.72 4.82
N SER A 145 -16.58 -5.38 6.10
CA SER A 145 -17.73 -5.28 7.01
C SER A 145 -18.61 -4.05 6.76
N GLU A 146 -18.13 -3.07 5.99
CA GLU A 146 -18.82 -1.82 5.68
C GLU A 146 -19.39 -1.80 4.25
N ILE A 147 -19.44 -2.94 3.58
CA ILE A 147 -20.15 -3.11 2.32
C ILE A 147 -21.66 -3.17 2.62
N THR A 148 -22.40 -2.21 2.10
CA THR A 148 -23.83 -2.03 2.37
C THR A 148 -24.73 -2.69 1.34
N ASP A 149 -24.21 -2.93 0.12
CA ASP A 149 -24.94 -3.58 -0.97
C ASP A 149 -24.02 -4.60 -1.65
N GLY A 150 -24.43 -5.88 -1.62
CA GLY A 150 -23.60 -7.02 -2.01
C GLY A 150 -22.77 -7.58 -0.86
N ASN A 151 -21.80 -8.44 -1.20
CA ASN A 151 -20.85 -9.01 -0.26
C ASN A 151 -19.41 -8.91 -0.75
N ALA A 152 -18.45 -9.21 0.14
CA ALA A 152 -17.02 -9.07 -0.16
C ALA A 152 -16.55 -9.98 -1.32
N ASP A 153 -17.12 -11.19 -1.44
CA ASP A 153 -16.73 -12.13 -2.48
C ASP A 153 -17.26 -11.71 -3.86
N GLN A 154 -18.49 -11.20 -3.91
CA GLN A 154 -19.10 -10.65 -5.11
C GLN A 154 -18.36 -9.37 -5.56
N LEU A 155 -18.03 -8.46 -4.62
CA LEU A 155 -17.25 -7.26 -4.94
C LEU A 155 -15.84 -7.64 -5.42
N ARG A 156 -15.19 -8.66 -4.84
CA ARG A 156 -13.91 -9.18 -5.31
C ARG A 156 -13.99 -9.68 -6.75
N ALA A 157 -14.99 -10.51 -7.06
CA ALA A 157 -15.18 -11.04 -8.42
C ALA A 157 -15.40 -9.89 -9.41
N PHE A 158 -16.22 -8.92 -9.04
CA PHE A 158 -16.47 -7.73 -9.84
C PHE A 158 -15.20 -6.91 -10.08
N LEU A 159 -14.42 -6.61 -9.02
CA LEU A 159 -13.14 -5.89 -9.17
C LEU A 159 -12.13 -6.67 -10.02
N CYS A 160 -12.10 -8.00 -9.88
CA CYS A 160 -11.26 -8.84 -10.73
C CYS A 160 -11.64 -8.79 -12.23
N SER A 161 -12.91 -8.59 -12.55
CA SER A 161 -13.37 -8.44 -13.94
C SER A 161 -13.07 -7.06 -14.53
N LYS A 162 -12.93 -6.02 -13.69
CA LYS A 162 -12.73 -4.63 -14.12
C LYS A 162 -11.27 -4.16 -14.09
N ILE A 163 -10.45 -4.73 -13.22
CA ILE A 163 -9.06 -4.33 -13.05
C ILE A 163 -8.15 -5.32 -13.79
N PRO A 164 -7.25 -4.86 -14.67
CA PRO A 164 -6.33 -5.74 -15.41
C PRO A 164 -5.54 -6.67 -14.50
N ALA A 165 -5.34 -7.91 -14.91
CA ALA A 165 -4.70 -8.96 -14.11
C ALA A 165 -3.30 -8.57 -13.60
N GLN A 166 -2.52 -7.81 -14.38
CA GLN A 166 -1.18 -7.33 -14.00
C GLN A 166 -1.20 -6.39 -12.78
N LYS A 167 -2.29 -5.63 -12.60
CA LYS A 167 -2.50 -4.68 -11.52
C LYS A 167 -3.26 -5.29 -10.33
N ASN A 168 -3.82 -6.47 -10.51
CA ASN A 168 -4.73 -7.12 -9.60
C ASN A 168 -4.00 -8.16 -8.74
N LYS A 169 -3.87 -7.85 -7.43
CA LYS A 169 -3.34 -8.76 -6.40
C LYS A 169 -4.43 -9.14 -5.39
N LEU A 170 -5.68 -9.13 -5.80
CA LEU A 170 -6.78 -9.64 -5.00
C LEU A 170 -6.67 -11.18 -4.93
N LYS A 171 -7.14 -11.76 -3.84
CA LYS A 171 -7.15 -13.22 -3.71
C LYS A 171 -8.03 -13.82 -4.80
N LYS A 172 -7.50 -14.79 -5.54
CA LYS A 172 -8.33 -15.55 -6.48
C LYS A 172 -9.42 -16.27 -5.70
N VAL A 173 -10.67 -16.12 -6.14
CA VAL A 173 -11.77 -16.92 -5.62
C VAL A 173 -11.45 -18.38 -5.94
N LYS A 174 -11.20 -19.22 -4.92
CA LYS A 174 -11.17 -20.66 -5.12
C LYS A 174 -12.61 -21.07 -5.38
N ASN A 175 -12.94 -21.37 -6.62
CA ASN A 175 -14.18 -22.09 -6.93
C ASN A 175 -14.11 -23.43 -6.18
N LYS A 176 -14.99 -23.57 -5.19
CA LYS A 176 -15.30 -24.85 -4.57
C LYS A 176 -16.32 -25.57 -5.43
#